data_f2948bef7bb951e4f219b908a7f5a9b5
#
_entry.id   f2948bef7bb951e4f219b908a7f5a9b5
#
_cell.length_a   1.000
_cell.length_b   1.000
_cell.length_c   1.000
_cell.angle_alpha   90.00
_cell.angle_beta   90.00
_cell.angle_gamma   90.00
#
_symmetry.space_group_name_H-M   'P 1'
#
loop_
_entity.id
_entity.type
_entity.pdbx_description
1 polymer ?
#
loop_
_entity_poly.entity_id
_entity_poly.type
_entity_poly.pdbx_seq_one_letter_code
_entity_poly.pdbx_strand_id
1 'polypeptide(L)'
;MHAVAYSAQVDDPSGISVLPPVLAIAMAIGTRQVYLSLGAGIWLGSTFIEDFHPIAGLGAALERLVAVLGSAGDARVVLFTLVVGALITTLEASGGVTGFVKRLEERALVGTARRAQLLAWVLGVVIFVESNITVLVAGTVARPLFDRFKISREKLAYIIDSTSAPICILIPLNAWGAYNLSLLEGLDVPDALGVFLRSLPYNFYALGAVVLALSSIVWSLDFGPMKSAQARAAAGTVHAEGSQPLSDEGASEDPTLKVPPRARNMLVPIAVLVVAMPVSLWVTGDGDIMQGSGSTSVLWAASGALATAWIMLLAQRALSVDRLTRRGLEGAGALLPLAIILVLALALGGLAKELGTGVYLARLAAGSMPTFVLLPVLFMVGAGVAFSIGSSWGTFAIMLPIAVPTAQSMGLPLEPFVAASLAGGVFGDHCSPISDTTIVASLAASTDHIAHVRTQLPYALAGGAVAAVGFAVLGLTL
;
A
#
# COMPACT_ATOMS: atom_id res chain seq x y z
N MET A 1 -15.52 -26.79 25.32
CA MET A 1 -16.23 -25.60 24.84
C MET A 1 -16.11 -24.52 25.91
N HIS A 2 -15.00 -23.81 25.94
CA HIS A 2 -14.88 -22.58 26.71
C HIS A 2 -14.63 -21.47 25.70
N ALA A 3 -15.68 -20.66 25.43
CA ALA A 3 -15.53 -19.38 24.82
C ALA A 3 -14.75 -18.53 25.82
N VAL A 4 -13.46 -18.29 25.55
CA VAL A 4 -12.66 -17.37 26.34
C VAL A 4 -13.17 -15.97 25.99
N ALA A 5 -14.00 -15.43 26.89
CA ALA A 5 -14.38 -14.03 26.83
C ALA A 5 -13.13 -13.20 27.19
N TYR A 6 -12.41 -12.72 26.18
CA TYR A 6 -11.35 -11.75 26.34
C TYR A 6 -11.98 -10.38 26.62
N SER A 7 -12.20 -10.04 27.87
CA SER A 7 -12.57 -8.69 28.31
C SER A 7 -12.08 -8.41 29.74
N ALA A 8 -10.76 -8.40 29.93
CA ALA A 8 -10.16 -7.70 31.05
C ALA A 8 -9.27 -6.60 30.47
N GLN A 9 -9.85 -5.42 30.21
CA GLN A 9 -9.03 -4.22 30.08
C GLN A 9 -8.26 -4.04 31.36
N VAL A 10 -6.95 -3.85 31.26
CA VAL A 10 -6.10 -3.49 32.41
C VAL A 10 -6.59 -2.13 32.92
N ASP A 11 -7.17 -2.11 34.13
CA ASP A 11 -7.81 -0.90 34.72
C ASP A 11 -6.83 0.28 34.88
N ASP A 12 -5.52 0.03 34.90
CA ASP A 12 -4.48 1.06 34.94
C ASP A 12 -3.27 0.66 34.07
N PRO A 13 -3.29 1.01 32.77
CA PRO A 13 -2.21 0.64 31.85
C PRO A 13 -0.91 1.35 32.23
N SER A 14 0.13 0.55 32.40
CA SER A 14 1.50 1.03 32.73
C SER A 14 2.35 1.20 31.48
N GLY A 15 3.56 1.76 31.61
CA GLY A 15 4.53 1.88 30.50
C GLY A 15 4.92 0.55 29.84
N ILE A 16 4.66 -0.57 30.52
CA ILE A 16 4.90 -1.92 29.97
C ILE A 16 4.01 -2.19 28.75
N SER A 17 2.78 -1.62 28.72
CA SER A 17 1.84 -1.77 27.61
C SER A 17 2.39 -1.27 26.25
N VAL A 18 3.33 -0.34 26.27
CA VAL A 18 3.95 0.24 25.06
C VAL A 18 5.13 -0.60 24.56
N LEU A 19 5.70 -1.47 25.40
CA LEU A 19 6.88 -2.26 25.01
C LEU A 19 6.64 -3.20 23.82
N PRO A 20 5.49 -3.92 23.67
CA PRO A 20 5.26 -4.77 22.51
C PRO A 20 5.29 -4.02 21.17
N PRO A 21 4.54 -2.93 20.95
CA PRO A 21 4.64 -2.18 19.71
C PRO A 21 5.98 -1.47 19.54
N VAL A 22 6.63 -0.98 20.60
CA VAL A 22 7.98 -0.41 20.52
C VAL A 22 9.01 -1.46 20.13
N LEU A 23 8.92 -2.68 20.66
CA LEU A 23 9.78 -3.78 20.25
C LEU A 23 9.57 -4.11 18.77
N ALA A 24 8.31 -4.17 18.31
CA ALA A 24 7.99 -4.40 16.91
C ALA A 24 8.62 -3.33 16.00
N ILE A 25 8.51 -2.03 16.36
CA ILE A 25 9.14 -0.94 15.62
C ILE A 25 10.67 -1.05 15.63
N ALA A 26 11.27 -1.22 16.81
CA ALA A 26 12.73 -1.30 16.96
C ALA A 26 13.32 -2.48 16.19
N MET A 27 12.67 -3.65 16.25
CA MET A 27 13.07 -4.82 15.49
C MET A 27 12.85 -4.63 13.98
N ALA A 28 11.75 -3.99 13.56
CA ALA A 28 11.51 -3.71 12.14
C ALA A 28 12.63 -2.85 11.56
N ILE A 29 13.02 -1.79 12.26
CA ILE A 29 14.13 -0.92 11.87
C ILE A 29 15.48 -1.65 11.89
N GLY A 30 15.74 -2.43 12.95
CA GLY A 30 17.03 -3.10 13.14
C GLY A 30 17.25 -4.33 12.26
N THR A 31 16.21 -5.16 12.10
CA THR A 31 16.30 -6.44 11.37
C THR A 31 15.81 -6.36 9.92
N ARG A 32 15.00 -5.34 9.59
CA ARG A 32 14.29 -5.21 8.31
C ARG A 32 13.37 -6.40 8.02
N GLN A 33 12.86 -7.06 9.08
CA GLN A 33 12.04 -8.26 9.01
C GLN A 33 10.70 -8.06 9.73
N VAL A 34 9.65 -7.74 8.96
CA VAL A 34 8.31 -7.42 9.50
C VAL A 34 7.72 -8.59 10.29
N TYR A 35 7.86 -9.82 9.78
CA TYR A 35 7.30 -11.03 10.42
C TYR A 35 7.88 -11.25 11.82
N LEU A 36 9.21 -11.21 11.93
CA LEU A 36 9.89 -11.38 13.21
C LEU A 36 9.54 -10.25 14.18
N SER A 37 9.41 -9.05 13.66
CA SER A 37 9.12 -7.85 14.45
C SER A 37 7.72 -7.88 15.05
N LEU A 38 6.71 -8.15 14.23
CA LEU A 38 5.33 -8.31 14.69
C LEU A 38 5.19 -9.52 15.62
N GLY A 39 5.78 -10.67 15.24
CA GLY A 39 5.77 -11.88 16.06
C GLY A 39 6.42 -11.68 17.44
N ALA A 40 7.55 -10.98 17.51
CA ALA A 40 8.22 -10.66 18.76
C ALA A 40 7.36 -9.72 19.64
N GLY A 41 6.71 -8.70 19.03
CA GLY A 41 5.77 -7.84 19.74
C GLY A 41 4.60 -8.63 20.33
N ILE A 42 3.97 -9.52 19.53
CA ILE A 42 2.86 -10.36 19.99
C ILE A 42 3.31 -11.28 21.12
N TRP A 43 4.46 -11.94 20.96
CA TRP A 43 5.01 -12.82 21.99
C TRP A 43 5.29 -12.08 23.31
N LEU A 44 5.95 -10.90 23.22
CA LEU A 44 6.27 -10.10 24.40
C LEU A 44 5.00 -9.67 25.15
N GLY A 45 4.02 -9.13 24.43
CA GLY A 45 2.78 -8.68 25.05
C GLY A 45 1.95 -9.83 25.61
N SER A 46 1.90 -10.97 24.92
CA SER A 46 1.26 -12.19 25.45
C SER A 46 1.98 -12.70 26.70
N THR A 47 3.32 -12.59 26.74
CA THR A 47 4.11 -12.91 27.94
C THR A 47 3.73 -12.05 29.13
N PHE A 48 3.44 -10.75 28.91
CA PHE A 48 3.00 -9.85 29.97
C PHE A 48 1.61 -10.24 30.52
N ILE A 49 0.72 -10.68 29.66
CA ILE A 49 -0.62 -11.16 30.05
C ILE A 49 -0.55 -12.49 30.82
N GLU A 50 0.40 -13.35 30.47
CA GLU A 50 0.66 -14.62 31.14
C GLU A 50 1.63 -14.48 32.33
N ASP A 51 1.48 -13.41 33.12
CA ASP A 51 2.27 -13.15 34.34
C ASP A 51 3.80 -13.26 34.15
N PHE A 52 4.30 -12.77 33.02
CA PHE A 52 5.72 -12.82 32.63
C PHE A 52 6.28 -14.24 32.40
N HIS A 53 5.45 -15.21 32.04
CA HIS A 53 5.87 -16.55 31.68
C HIS A 53 6.12 -16.70 30.16
N PRO A 54 7.37 -16.72 29.68
CA PRO A 54 7.66 -16.67 28.24
C PRO A 54 7.12 -17.83 27.42
N ILE A 55 7.09 -19.05 28.02
CA ILE A 55 6.58 -20.28 27.36
C ILE A 55 5.05 -20.22 27.26
N ALA A 56 4.36 -19.82 28.33
CA ALA A 56 2.92 -19.61 28.29
C ALA A 56 2.57 -18.51 27.31
N GLY A 57 3.32 -17.39 27.33
CA GLY A 57 3.19 -16.29 26.38
C GLY A 57 3.37 -16.70 24.92
N LEU A 58 4.25 -17.67 24.61
CA LEU A 58 4.38 -18.21 23.26
C LEU A 58 3.11 -19.00 22.86
N GLY A 59 2.57 -19.83 23.75
CA GLY A 59 1.31 -20.53 23.53
C GLY A 59 0.16 -19.55 23.28
N ALA A 60 0.01 -18.55 24.15
CA ALA A 60 -1.00 -17.51 24.02
C ALA A 60 -0.84 -16.69 22.72
N ALA A 61 0.39 -16.40 22.31
CA ALA A 61 0.65 -15.72 21.04
C ALA A 61 0.14 -16.53 19.83
N LEU A 62 0.38 -17.83 19.79
CA LEU A 62 -0.12 -18.71 18.72
C LEU A 62 -1.65 -18.77 18.71
N GLU A 63 -2.29 -18.90 19.89
CA GLU A 63 -3.75 -18.90 19.99
C GLU A 63 -4.38 -17.57 19.52
N ARG A 64 -3.70 -16.43 19.70
CA ARG A 64 -4.13 -15.13 19.15
C ARG A 64 -4.16 -15.14 17.63
N LEU A 65 -3.16 -15.74 16.96
CA LEU A 65 -3.16 -15.86 15.50
C LEU A 65 -4.34 -16.74 15.02
N VAL A 66 -4.63 -17.81 15.73
CA VAL A 66 -5.79 -18.67 15.43
C VAL A 66 -7.10 -17.90 15.66
N ALA A 67 -7.20 -17.09 16.72
CA ALA A 67 -8.37 -16.29 17.02
C ALA A 67 -8.67 -15.26 15.92
N VAL A 68 -7.65 -14.62 15.34
CA VAL A 68 -7.81 -13.74 14.16
C VAL A 68 -8.47 -14.48 13.01
N LEU A 69 -8.00 -15.69 12.68
CA LEU A 69 -8.59 -16.49 11.60
C LEU A 69 -10.00 -17.03 11.97
N GLY A 70 -10.32 -17.09 13.25
CA GLY A 70 -11.65 -17.42 13.76
C GLY A 70 -12.67 -16.28 13.61
N SER A 71 -12.22 -15.05 13.44
CA SER A 71 -13.07 -13.88 13.15
C SER A 71 -13.53 -13.92 11.70
N ALA A 72 -14.83 -13.86 11.46
CA ALA A 72 -15.36 -13.88 10.09
C ALA A 72 -14.95 -12.63 9.28
N GLY A 73 -14.80 -11.48 9.93
CA GLY A 73 -14.32 -10.24 9.33
C GLY A 73 -12.87 -10.39 8.84
N ASP A 74 -11.98 -10.76 9.76
CA ASP A 74 -10.55 -10.88 9.49
C ASP A 74 -10.25 -11.99 8.45
N ALA A 75 -10.93 -13.15 8.58
CA ALA A 75 -10.80 -14.24 7.62
C ALA A 75 -11.18 -13.82 6.18
N ARG A 76 -12.24 -12.99 6.01
CA ARG A 76 -12.63 -12.47 4.69
C ARG A 76 -11.50 -11.64 4.06
N VAL A 77 -10.78 -10.88 4.84
CA VAL A 77 -9.71 -10.02 4.33
C VAL A 77 -8.46 -10.82 3.97
N VAL A 78 -8.14 -11.83 4.76
CA VAL A 78 -7.09 -12.80 4.38
C VAL A 78 -7.43 -13.47 3.05
N LEU A 79 -8.68 -13.96 2.90
CA LEU A 79 -9.16 -14.54 1.64
C LEU A 79 -9.16 -13.52 0.49
N PHE A 80 -9.61 -12.29 0.73
CA PHE A 80 -9.57 -11.21 -0.25
C PHE A 80 -8.15 -10.99 -0.77
N THR A 81 -7.15 -10.94 0.12
CA THR A 81 -5.74 -10.76 -0.28
C THR A 81 -5.28 -11.84 -1.25
N LEU A 82 -5.62 -13.10 -0.99
CA LEU A 82 -5.29 -14.22 -1.89
C LEU A 82 -6.05 -14.13 -3.24
N VAL A 83 -7.33 -13.76 -3.21
CA VAL A 83 -8.17 -13.60 -4.41
C VAL A 83 -7.65 -12.46 -5.29
N VAL A 84 -7.21 -11.34 -4.68
CA VAL A 84 -6.60 -10.24 -5.44
C VAL A 84 -5.30 -10.67 -6.09
N GLY A 85 -4.45 -11.44 -5.40
CA GLY A 85 -3.26 -12.02 -6.01
C GLY A 85 -3.59 -12.88 -7.23
N ALA A 86 -4.61 -13.74 -7.13
CA ALA A 86 -5.10 -14.53 -8.25
C ALA A 86 -5.66 -13.67 -9.42
N LEU A 87 -6.34 -12.56 -9.10
CA LEU A 87 -6.83 -11.61 -10.10
C LEU A 87 -5.67 -10.94 -10.85
N ILE A 88 -4.66 -10.45 -10.13
CA ILE A 88 -3.48 -9.78 -10.70
C ILE A 88 -2.81 -10.67 -11.76
N THR A 89 -2.39 -11.86 -11.36
CA THR A 89 -1.71 -12.80 -12.29
C THR A 89 -2.59 -13.28 -13.43
N THR A 90 -3.91 -13.38 -13.20
CA THR A 90 -4.87 -13.65 -14.28
C THR A 90 -4.93 -12.51 -15.29
N LEU A 91 -4.96 -11.25 -14.83
CA LEU A 91 -4.95 -10.07 -15.70
C LEU A 91 -3.66 -9.95 -16.51
N GLU A 92 -2.50 -10.21 -15.90
CA GLU A 92 -1.20 -10.26 -16.58
C GLU A 92 -1.19 -11.33 -17.67
N ALA A 93 -1.61 -12.57 -17.35
CA ALA A 93 -1.66 -13.68 -18.32
C ALA A 93 -2.73 -13.52 -19.41
N SER A 94 -3.69 -12.60 -19.25
CA SER A 94 -4.84 -12.43 -20.12
C SER A 94 -4.54 -11.74 -21.47
N GLY A 95 -3.32 -11.21 -21.64
CA GLY A 95 -3.00 -10.28 -22.73
C GLY A 95 -3.76 -8.96 -22.66
N GLY A 96 -4.44 -8.69 -21.53
CA GLY A 96 -5.23 -7.49 -21.31
C GLY A 96 -4.36 -6.25 -21.19
N VAL A 97 -3.27 -6.33 -20.43
CA VAL A 97 -2.28 -5.27 -20.26
C VAL A 97 -1.64 -4.93 -21.61
N THR A 98 -1.08 -5.91 -22.32
CA THR A 98 -0.47 -5.73 -23.65
C THR A 98 -1.46 -5.14 -24.66
N GLY A 99 -2.72 -5.61 -24.64
CA GLY A 99 -3.77 -5.08 -25.52
C GLY A 99 -4.17 -3.64 -25.19
N PHE A 100 -4.13 -3.26 -23.92
CA PHE A 100 -4.38 -1.87 -23.48
C PHE A 100 -3.24 -0.95 -23.91
N VAL A 101 -1.99 -1.36 -23.68
CA VAL A 101 -0.78 -0.65 -24.11
C VAL A 101 -0.82 -0.40 -25.62
N LYS A 102 -1.03 -1.46 -26.42
CA LYS A 102 -1.10 -1.36 -27.89
C LYS A 102 -2.18 -0.36 -28.34
N ARG A 103 -3.34 -0.37 -27.71
CA ARG A 103 -4.44 0.56 -28.04
C ARG A 103 -4.11 2.01 -27.72
N LEU A 104 -3.32 2.25 -26.67
CA LEU A 104 -2.82 3.58 -26.32
C LEU A 104 -1.75 4.07 -27.32
N GLU A 105 -0.83 3.18 -27.73
CA GLU A 105 0.18 3.48 -28.74
C GLU A 105 -0.42 3.82 -30.10
N GLU A 106 -1.40 3.04 -30.56
CA GLU A 106 -2.11 3.28 -31.82
C GLU A 106 -2.86 4.63 -31.85
N ARG A 107 -3.28 5.13 -30.70
CA ARG A 107 -3.93 6.42 -30.53
C ARG A 107 -2.97 7.57 -30.25
N ALA A 108 -1.65 7.35 -30.37
CA ALA A 108 -0.59 8.21 -29.87
C ALA A 108 -0.73 9.68 -30.30
N LEU A 109 -1.39 10.46 -29.47
CA LEU A 109 -1.46 11.93 -29.49
C LEU A 109 -0.19 12.59 -28.92
N VAL A 110 0.93 11.84 -28.83
CA VAL A 110 2.15 12.26 -28.14
C VAL A 110 3.16 12.82 -29.13
N GLY A 111 3.10 14.15 -29.31
CA GLY A 111 4.00 14.88 -30.21
C GLY A 111 5.10 15.69 -29.48
N THR A 112 5.15 15.69 -28.15
CA THR A 112 6.13 16.49 -27.38
C THR A 112 6.61 15.79 -26.13
N ALA A 113 7.79 16.14 -25.62
CA ALA A 113 8.36 15.63 -24.38
C ALA A 113 7.41 15.81 -23.17
N ARG A 114 6.74 16.97 -23.07
CA ARG A 114 5.77 17.22 -22.00
C ARG A 114 4.56 16.27 -22.08
N ARG A 115 4.03 16.02 -23.28
CA ARG A 115 2.90 15.09 -23.48
C ARG A 115 3.30 13.65 -23.17
N ALA A 116 4.53 13.23 -23.43
CA ALA A 116 5.04 11.93 -23.06
C ALA A 116 5.07 11.75 -21.53
N GLN A 117 5.54 12.74 -20.79
CA GLN A 117 5.54 12.73 -19.32
C GLN A 117 4.12 12.78 -18.75
N LEU A 118 3.23 13.61 -19.31
CA LEU A 118 1.83 13.65 -18.91
C LEU A 118 1.12 12.32 -19.16
N LEU A 119 1.44 11.62 -20.24
CA LEU A 119 0.88 10.28 -20.50
C LEU A 119 1.29 9.31 -19.39
N ALA A 120 2.57 9.26 -18.99
CA ALA A 120 3.03 8.43 -17.89
C ALA A 120 2.30 8.76 -16.59
N TRP A 121 2.15 10.05 -16.25
CA TRP A 121 1.43 10.51 -15.07
C TRP A 121 -0.05 10.12 -15.11
N VAL A 122 -0.75 10.33 -16.23
CA VAL A 122 -2.16 9.98 -16.40
C VAL A 122 -2.38 8.48 -16.28
N LEU A 123 -1.49 7.66 -16.87
CA LEU A 123 -1.57 6.21 -16.73
C LEU A 123 -1.41 5.79 -15.28
N GLY A 124 -0.46 6.38 -14.55
CA GLY A 124 -0.28 6.15 -13.13
C GLY A 124 -1.50 6.49 -12.29
N VAL A 125 -2.21 7.58 -12.63
CA VAL A 125 -3.45 7.98 -11.92
C VAL A 125 -4.65 7.11 -12.29
N VAL A 126 -4.79 6.73 -13.56
CA VAL A 126 -5.97 5.99 -14.04
C VAL A 126 -5.91 4.50 -13.71
N ILE A 127 -4.71 3.91 -13.65
CA ILE A 127 -4.51 2.49 -13.34
C ILE A 127 -4.25 2.33 -11.84
N PHE A 128 -5.24 2.60 -11.01
CA PHE A 128 -5.11 2.63 -9.55
C PHE A 128 -5.39 1.29 -8.86
N VAL A 129 -5.54 0.20 -9.60
CA VAL A 129 -6.01 -1.10 -9.07
C VAL A 129 -4.97 -1.75 -8.17
N GLU A 130 -3.69 -1.69 -8.58
CA GLU A 130 -2.55 -2.25 -7.86
C GLU A 130 -1.29 -1.48 -8.29
N SER A 131 -0.42 -1.16 -7.32
CA SER A 131 0.75 -0.30 -7.54
C SER A 131 1.74 -0.88 -8.56
N ASN A 132 2.07 -2.17 -8.49
CA ASN A 132 3.03 -2.81 -9.38
C ASN A 132 2.52 -2.88 -10.84
N ILE A 133 1.23 -3.20 -11.03
CA ILE A 133 0.60 -3.17 -12.36
C ILE A 133 0.64 -1.76 -12.94
N THR A 134 0.28 -0.77 -12.12
CA THR A 134 0.32 0.64 -12.50
C THR A 134 1.70 1.04 -13.04
N VAL A 135 2.73 0.72 -12.28
CA VAL A 135 4.12 1.05 -12.60
C VAL A 135 4.58 0.34 -13.88
N LEU A 136 4.35 -0.97 -13.98
CA LEU A 136 4.76 -1.77 -15.14
C LEU A 136 4.08 -1.30 -16.43
N VAL A 137 2.77 -1.05 -16.39
CA VAL A 137 2.02 -0.58 -17.57
C VAL A 137 2.47 0.82 -17.97
N ALA A 138 2.51 1.77 -17.03
CA ALA A 138 2.91 3.14 -17.31
C ALA A 138 4.36 3.22 -17.81
N GLY A 139 5.27 2.43 -17.21
CA GLY A 139 6.68 2.34 -17.63
C GLY A 139 6.84 1.76 -19.03
N THR A 140 6.20 0.62 -19.30
CA THR A 140 6.28 -0.04 -20.62
C THR A 140 5.77 0.86 -21.74
N VAL A 141 4.65 1.56 -21.54
CA VAL A 141 4.07 2.49 -22.54
C VAL A 141 4.93 3.71 -22.73
N ALA A 142 5.40 4.32 -21.63
CA ALA A 142 6.06 5.62 -21.70
C ALA A 142 7.55 5.51 -22.03
N ARG A 143 8.24 4.41 -21.71
CA ARG A 143 9.68 4.25 -21.93
C ARG A 143 10.14 4.54 -23.36
N PRO A 144 9.54 3.99 -24.43
CA PRO A 144 9.94 4.30 -25.80
C PRO A 144 9.77 5.79 -26.16
N LEU A 145 8.75 6.44 -25.57
CA LEU A 145 8.49 7.86 -25.78
C LEU A 145 9.53 8.73 -25.07
N PHE A 146 9.94 8.34 -23.85
CA PHE A 146 10.99 9.03 -23.10
C PHE A 146 12.32 8.98 -23.83
N ASP A 147 12.69 7.80 -24.36
CA ASP A 147 13.90 7.64 -25.18
C ASP A 147 13.83 8.50 -26.46
N ARG A 148 12.71 8.48 -27.16
CA ARG A 148 12.48 9.27 -28.39
C ARG A 148 12.61 10.77 -28.14
N PHE A 149 12.08 11.27 -27.02
CA PHE A 149 12.10 12.68 -26.66
C PHE A 149 13.32 13.08 -25.80
N LYS A 150 14.28 12.15 -25.59
CA LYS A 150 15.50 12.36 -24.81
C LYS A 150 15.20 12.83 -23.38
N ILE A 151 14.21 12.23 -22.75
CA ILE A 151 13.86 12.40 -21.34
C ILE A 151 14.57 11.30 -20.55
N SER A 152 15.11 11.60 -19.37
CA SER A 152 15.82 10.61 -18.58
C SER A 152 14.87 9.50 -18.07
N ARG A 153 15.36 8.27 -18.02
CA ARG A 153 14.60 7.14 -17.49
C ARG A 153 14.37 7.25 -15.99
N GLU A 154 15.26 7.91 -15.26
CA GLU A 154 15.07 8.27 -13.87
C GLU A 154 13.85 9.19 -13.68
N LYS A 155 13.60 10.10 -14.62
CA LYS A 155 12.38 10.93 -14.59
C LYS A 155 11.13 10.11 -14.83
N LEU A 156 11.19 9.11 -15.71
CA LEU A 156 10.10 8.15 -15.90
C LEU A 156 9.83 7.39 -14.60
N ALA A 157 10.88 6.78 -14.02
CA ALA A 157 10.77 6.04 -12.77
C ALA A 157 10.15 6.89 -11.65
N TYR A 158 10.59 8.12 -11.47
CA TYR A 158 10.03 9.07 -10.51
C TYR A 158 8.54 9.35 -10.75
N ILE A 159 8.12 9.59 -12.00
CA ILE A 159 6.71 9.89 -12.32
C ILE A 159 5.81 8.68 -12.02
N ILE A 160 6.21 7.49 -12.47
CA ILE A 160 5.40 6.28 -12.30
C ILE A 160 5.35 5.82 -10.84
N ASP A 161 6.45 5.95 -10.07
CA ASP A 161 6.50 5.65 -8.66
C ASP A 161 5.62 6.63 -7.85
N SER A 162 5.75 7.94 -8.11
CA SER A 162 4.94 8.98 -7.46
C SER A 162 3.44 8.94 -7.80
N THR A 163 3.04 8.18 -8.81
CA THR A 163 1.62 7.97 -9.20
C THR A 163 1.15 6.53 -9.01
N SER A 164 1.92 5.69 -8.33
CA SER A 164 1.51 4.32 -7.97
C SER A 164 1.01 4.24 -6.53
N ALA A 165 1.89 4.00 -5.57
CA ALA A 165 1.53 3.92 -4.15
C ALA A 165 0.76 5.16 -3.65
N PRO A 166 1.17 6.42 -3.97
CA PRO A 166 0.39 7.58 -3.57
C PRO A 166 -1.04 7.63 -4.14
N ILE A 167 -1.26 7.17 -5.36
CA ILE A 167 -2.61 7.09 -5.93
C ILE A 167 -3.40 5.92 -5.33
N CYS A 168 -2.75 4.76 -5.14
CA CYS A 168 -3.42 3.59 -4.57
C CYS A 168 -3.95 3.85 -3.15
N ILE A 169 -3.25 4.64 -2.33
CA ILE A 169 -3.74 4.99 -0.99
C ILE A 169 -4.86 6.04 -1.00
N LEU A 170 -4.93 6.88 -2.04
CA LEU A 170 -5.95 7.93 -2.17
C LEU A 170 -7.26 7.42 -2.77
N ILE A 171 -7.25 6.28 -3.44
CA ILE A 171 -8.44 5.68 -4.05
C ILE A 171 -8.81 4.42 -3.29
N PRO A 172 -9.93 4.40 -2.54
CA PRO A 172 -10.28 3.30 -1.65
C PRO A 172 -10.73 2.01 -2.35
N LEU A 173 -10.96 2.07 -3.67
CA LEU A 173 -11.56 0.98 -4.47
C LEU A 173 -10.51 0.01 -5.03
N ASN A 174 -9.50 -0.32 -4.26
CA ASN A 174 -8.40 -1.20 -4.64
C ASN A 174 -7.90 -2.03 -3.45
N ALA A 175 -6.84 -2.82 -3.66
CA ALA A 175 -6.25 -3.66 -2.61
C ALA A 175 -5.75 -2.87 -1.39
N TRP A 176 -5.20 -1.67 -1.60
CA TRP A 176 -4.70 -0.79 -0.54
C TRP A 176 -5.85 -0.28 0.35
N GLY A 177 -6.94 0.17 -0.29
CA GLY A 177 -8.13 0.60 0.43
C GLY A 177 -8.75 -0.52 1.25
N ALA A 178 -8.88 -1.69 0.66
CA ALA A 178 -9.42 -2.87 1.32
C ALA A 178 -8.57 -3.30 2.53
N TYR A 179 -7.24 -3.33 2.39
CA TYR A 179 -6.31 -3.66 3.46
C TYR A 179 -6.44 -2.69 4.65
N ASN A 180 -6.41 -1.38 4.38
CA ASN A 180 -6.52 -0.39 5.44
C ASN A 180 -7.89 -0.39 6.12
N LEU A 181 -8.97 -0.57 5.32
CA LEU A 181 -10.32 -0.72 5.88
C LEU A 181 -10.39 -1.91 6.85
N SER A 182 -9.76 -3.01 6.50
CA SER A 182 -9.72 -4.20 7.36
C SER A 182 -8.94 -3.99 8.65
N LEU A 183 -7.81 -3.29 8.58
CA LEU A 183 -7.08 -2.92 9.79
C LEU A 183 -7.94 -2.05 10.71
N LEU A 184 -8.70 -1.09 10.14
CA LEU A 184 -9.61 -0.24 10.92
C LEU A 184 -10.79 -1.03 11.49
N GLU A 185 -11.40 -1.94 10.73
CA GLU A 185 -12.45 -2.84 11.21
C GLU A 185 -11.94 -3.73 12.36
N GLY A 186 -10.74 -4.32 12.21
CA GLY A 186 -10.11 -5.15 13.25
C GLY A 186 -9.72 -4.38 14.52
N LEU A 187 -9.63 -3.05 14.46
CA LEU A 187 -9.44 -2.16 15.61
C LEU A 187 -10.76 -1.64 16.20
N ASP A 188 -11.89 -2.24 15.82
CA ASP A 188 -13.25 -1.86 16.24
C ASP A 188 -13.55 -0.35 16.02
N VAL A 189 -13.08 0.20 14.91
CA VAL A 189 -13.40 1.58 14.54
C VAL A 189 -14.85 1.65 14.08
N PRO A 190 -15.72 2.41 14.77
CA PRO A 190 -17.07 2.65 14.30
C PRO A 190 -16.99 3.40 12.96
N ASP A 191 -17.82 3.02 11.98
CA ASP A 191 -17.81 3.64 10.64
C ASP A 191 -16.41 3.65 10.01
N ALA A 192 -15.73 2.48 9.99
CA ALA A 192 -14.36 2.34 9.48
C ALA A 192 -14.19 2.89 8.06
N LEU A 193 -15.18 2.64 7.18
CA LEU A 193 -15.20 3.18 5.83
C LEU A 193 -15.27 4.71 5.82
N GLY A 194 -16.16 5.30 6.63
CA GLY A 194 -16.29 6.74 6.73
C GLY A 194 -15.04 7.41 7.29
N VAL A 195 -14.44 6.83 8.34
CA VAL A 195 -13.16 7.31 8.90
C VAL A 195 -12.07 7.25 7.83
N PHE A 196 -11.96 6.13 7.09
CA PHE A 196 -10.97 6.00 6.02
C PHE A 196 -11.19 7.05 4.93
N LEU A 197 -12.41 7.19 4.41
CA LEU A 197 -12.73 8.19 3.37
C LEU A 197 -12.44 9.63 3.83
N ARG A 198 -12.82 9.97 5.07
CA ARG A 198 -12.56 11.31 5.64
C ARG A 198 -11.09 11.53 5.97
N SER A 199 -10.26 10.48 6.09
CA SER A 199 -8.81 10.61 6.26
C SER A 199 -8.07 10.97 4.98
N LEU A 200 -8.62 10.64 3.79
CA LEU A 200 -7.95 10.84 2.49
C LEU A 200 -7.53 12.30 2.22
N PRO A 201 -8.35 13.33 2.49
CA PRO A 201 -7.95 14.73 2.31
C PRO A 201 -6.77 15.17 3.20
N TYR A 202 -6.55 14.47 4.31
CA TYR A 202 -5.43 14.71 5.23
C TYR A 202 -4.18 13.91 4.87
N ASN A 203 -4.20 13.08 3.84
CA ASN A 203 -3.01 12.36 3.39
C ASN A 203 -2.08 13.30 2.60
N PHE A 204 -1.49 14.25 3.34
CA PHE A 204 -0.72 15.37 2.76
C PHE A 204 0.47 14.89 1.93
N TYR A 205 1.12 13.77 2.30
CA TYR A 205 2.23 13.27 1.52
C TYR A 205 1.80 12.69 0.18
N ALA A 206 0.79 11.83 0.16
CA ALA A 206 0.33 11.21 -1.08
C ALA A 206 -0.22 12.26 -2.06
N LEU A 207 -1.02 13.21 -1.56
CA LEU A 207 -1.51 14.35 -2.36
C LEU A 207 -0.34 15.19 -2.86
N GLY A 208 0.61 15.52 -1.98
CA GLY A 208 1.80 16.30 -2.31
C GLY A 208 2.68 15.63 -3.35
N ALA A 209 2.91 14.32 -3.26
CA ALA A 209 3.73 13.56 -4.21
C ALA A 209 3.14 13.58 -5.62
N VAL A 210 1.83 13.33 -5.75
CA VAL A 210 1.12 13.36 -7.03
C VAL A 210 1.14 14.75 -7.66
N VAL A 211 0.89 15.79 -6.85
CA VAL A 211 0.94 17.20 -7.30
C VAL A 211 2.36 17.62 -7.66
N LEU A 212 3.36 17.23 -6.89
CA LEU A 212 4.76 17.55 -7.14
C LEU A 212 5.26 16.88 -8.43
N ALA A 213 4.87 15.61 -8.67
CA ALA A 213 5.17 14.92 -9.93
C ALA A 213 4.54 15.67 -11.12
N LEU A 214 3.28 16.06 -11.05
CA LEU A 214 2.62 16.87 -12.09
C LEU A 214 3.32 18.22 -12.28
N SER A 215 3.63 18.90 -11.18
CA SER A 215 4.34 20.18 -11.18
C SER A 215 5.70 20.09 -11.87
N SER A 216 6.43 19.00 -11.61
CA SER A 216 7.72 18.74 -12.24
C SER A 216 7.63 18.57 -13.76
N ILE A 217 6.47 18.13 -14.26
CA ILE A 217 6.19 17.99 -15.70
C ILE A 217 5.77 19.33 -16.30
N VAL A 218 4.79 19.99 -15.67
CA VAL A 218 4.19 21.22 -16.22
C VAL A 218 5.17 22.38 -16.24
N TRP A 219 5.95 22.53 -15.17
CA TRP A 219 6.91 23.64 -15.02
C TRP A 219 8.36 23.21 -15.26
N SER A 220 8.61 21.96 -15.69
CA SER A 220 9.96 21.42 -15.91
C SER A 220 10.86 21.61 -14.69
N LEU A 221 10.34 21.32 -13.49
CA LEU A 221 11.04 21.48 -12.21
C LEU A 221 11.96 20.29 -11.99
N ASP A 222 13.15 20.34 -12.56
CA ASP A 222 14.20 19.35 -12.35
C ASP A 222 15.27 19.96 -11.45
N PHE A 223 15.42 19.40 -10.24
CA PHE A 223 16.41 19.88 -9.27
C PHE A 223 17.28 18.73 -8.73
N GLY A 224 18.42 19.09 -8.15
CA GLY A 224 19.37 18.12 -7.62
C GLY A 224 19.85 17.12 -8.70
N PRO A 225 19.99 15.84 -8.33
CA PRO A 225 20.47 14.79 -9.24
C PRO A 225 19.57 14.58 -10.47
N MET A 226 18.27 14.89 -10.40
CA MET A 226 17.36 14.79 -11.55
C MET A 226 17.75 15.75 -12.67
N LYS A 227 18.17 16.97 -12.33
CA LYS A 227 18.64 17.95 -13.34
C LYS A 227 19.84 17.41 -14.12
N SER A 228 20.78 16.74 -13.45
CA SER A 228 21.93 16.11 -14.10
C SER A 228 21.53 14.94 -14.98
N ALA A 229 20.57 14.11 -14.53
CA ALA A 229 20.03 13.01 -15.31
C ALA A 229 19.34 13.51 -16.60
N GLN A 230 18.54 14.58 -16.51
CA GLN A 230 17.87 15.19 -17.65
C GLN A 230 18.89 15.81 -18.64
N ALA A 231 19.92 16.50 -18.15
CA ALA A 231 20.97 17.06 -19.00
C ALA A 231 21.72 15.95 -19.76
N ARG A 232 22.03 14.84 -19.10
CA ARG A 232 22.66 13.66 -19.72
C ARG A 232 21.77 13.06 -20.82
N ALA A 233 20.49 12.84 -20.52
CA ALA A 233 19.54 12.28 -21.50
C ALA A 233 19.34 13.22 -22.71
N ALA A 234 19.28 14.54 -22.50
CA ALA A 234 19.20 15.52 -23.56
C ALA A 234 20.45 15.48 -24.50
N ALA A 235 21.63 15.17 -23.94
CA ALA A 235 22.84 14.94 -24.70
C ALA A 235 22.85 13.61 -25.47
N GLY A 236 21.83 12.74 -25.27
CA GLY A 236 21.69 11.45 -25.97
C GLY A 236 22.26 10.25 -25.21
N THR A 237 22.74 10.43 -23.97
CA THR A 237 23.24 9.34 -23.13
C THR A 237 22.13 8.89 -22.16
N VAL A 238 21.54 7.72 -22.41
CA VAL A 238 20.40 7.21 -21.65
C VAL A 238 20.80 6.86 -20.22
N HIS A 239 21.91 6.16 -20.03
CA HIS A 239 22.37 5.68 -18.73
C HIS A 239 23.58 6.48 -18.23
N ALA A 240 23.73 6.59 -16.91
CA ALA A 240 24.95 7.15 -16.32
C ALA A 240 26.13 6.18 -16.49
N GLU A 241 27.33 6.70 -16.52
CA GLU A 241 28.54 5.90 -16.59
C GLU A 241 28.64 5.01 -15.34
N GLY A 242 28.91 3.70 -15.53
CA GLY A 242 28.95 2.70 -14.46
C GLY A 242 27.58 2.29 -13.88
N SER A 243 26.46 2.79 -14.43
CA SER A 243 25.13 2.36 -14.00
C SER A 243 24.83 0.92 -14.40
N GLN A 244 24.04 0.25 -13.57
CA GLN A 244 23.53 -1.12 -13.82
C GLN A 244 22.01 -1.06 -13.96
N PRO A 245 21.48 -0.76 -15.15
CA PRO A 245 20.04 -0.71 -15.36
C PRO A 245 19.42 -2.07 -15.07
N LEU A 246 18.33 -2.07 -14.33
CA LEU A 246 17.50 -3.26 -14.20
C LEU A 246 16.84 -3.52 -15.55
N SER A 247 17.12 -4.68 -16.14
CA SER A 247 16.53 -5.10 -17.41
C SER A 247 15.40 -6.09 -17.16
N ASP A 248 14.36 -5.96 -17.97
CA ASP A 248 13.20 -6.85 -17.96
C ASP A 248 13.51 -8.22 -18.63
N GLU A 249 14.79 -8.51 -18.92
CA GLU A 249 15.22 -9.76 -19.57
C GLU A 249 14.92 -11.02 -18.77
N GLY A 250 14.44 -10.86 -17.49
CA GLY A 250 14.07 -11.95 -16.61
C GLY A 250 12.56 -12.05 -16.30
N ALA A 251 11.76 -11.03 -16.61
CA ALA A 251 10.30 -11.12 -16.57
C ALA A 251 9.84 -11.86 -17.85
N SER A 252 10.08 -13.17 -17.88
CA SER A 252 9.66 -14.01 -18.98
C SER A 252 8.13 -13.95 -19.10
N GLU A 253 7.63 -13.16 -20.07
CA GLU A 253 6.39 -13.55 -20.72
C GLU A 253 6.58 -15.03 -21.05
N ASP A 254 5.81 -15.90 -20.41
CA ASP A 254 5.85 -17.32 -20.74
C ASP A 254 5.63 -17.43 -22.27
N PRO A 255 6.67 -17.77 -23.06
CA PRO A 255 6.56 -17.72 -24.52
C PRO A 255 5.49 -18.68 -25.06
N THR A 256 4.95 -19.54 -24.19
CA THR A 256 3.86 -20.46 -24.50
C THR A 256 2.47 -19.83 -24.35
N LEU A 257 2.36 -18.64 -23.73
CA LEU A 257 1.10 -17.91 -23.53
C LEU A 257 0.86 -16.93 -24.69
N LYS A 258 0.58 -17.43 -25.87
CA LYS A 258 0.13 -16.62 -27.02
C LYS A 258 -1.34 -16.25 -26.89
N VAL A 259 -1.70 -15.47 -25.85
CA VAL A 259 -3.04 -14.90 -25.75
C VAL A 259 -3.10 -13.64 -26.61
N PRO A 260 -4.10 -13.49 -27.52
CA PRO A 260 -4.23 -12.29 -28.32
C PRO A 260 -4.36 -11.04 -27.44
N PRO A 261 -3.58 -9.97 -27.70
CA PRO A 261 -3.63 -8.76 -26.92
C PRO A 261 -4.98 -8.05 -27.06
N ARG A 262 -5.80 -8.05 -25.99
CA ARG A 262 -7.15 -7.48 -25.98
C ARG A 262 -7.36 -6.66 -24.72
N ALA A 263 -7.37 -5.35 -24.84
CA ALA A 263 -7.59 -4.42 -23.72
C ALA A 263 -8.82 -4.77 -22.84
N ARG A 264 -9.89 -5.30 -23.43
CA ARG A 264 -11.11 -5.71 -22.71
C ARG A 264 -10.85 -6.79 -21.64
N ASN A 265 -9.82 -7.63 -21.80
CA ASN A 265 -9.48 -8.68 -20.84
C ASN A 265 -8.94 -8.11 -19.51
N MET A 266 -8.48 -6.87 -19.51
CA MET A 266 -8.12 -6.11 -18.31
C MET A 266 -9.24 -5.16 -17.90
N LEU A 267 -9.75 -4.36 -18.83
CA LEU A 267 -10.70 -3.28 -18.50
C LEU A 267 -12.03 -3.78 -17.94
N VAL A 268 -12.57 -4.90 -18.45
CA VAL A 268 -13.87 -5.41 -18.00
C VAL A 268 -13.80 -5.98 -16.58
N PRO A 269 -12.85 -6.85 -16.20
CA PRO A 269 -12.72 -7.29 -14.80
C PRO A 269 -12.45 -6.13 -13.83
N ILE A 270 -11.63 -5.14 -14.21
CA ILE A 270 -11.39 -3.95 -13.40
C ILE A 270 -12.68 -3.14 -13.22
N ALA A 271 -13.45 -2.93 -14.29
CA ALA A 271 -14.73 -2.25 -14.19
C ALA A 271 -15.72 -3.01 -13.28
N VAL A 272 -15.72 -4.35 -13.34
CA VAL A 272 -16.51 -5.18 -12.41
C VAL A 272 -16.04 -4.97 -10.97
N LEU A 273 -14.73 -4.97 -10.70
CA LEU A 273 -14.18 -4.72 -9.36
C LEU A 273 -14.66 -3.38 -8.81
N VAL A 274 -14.50 -2.31 -9.60
CA VAL A 274 -14.83 -0.93 -9.21
C VAL A 274 -16.34 -0.74 -9.01
N VAL A 275 -17.18 -1.36 -9.85
CA VAL A 275 -18.65 -1.22 -9.74
C VAL A 275 -19.21 -2.16 -8.68
N ALA A 276 -18.69 -3.38 -8.56
CA ALA A 276 -19.17 -4.34 -7.57
C ALA A 276 -18.90 -3.89 -6.13
N MET A 277 -17.84 -3.13 -5.88
CA MET A 277 -17.53 -2.64 -4.54
C MET A 277 -18.66 -1.78 -3.95
N PRO A 278 -19.07 -0.63 -4.53
CA PRO A 278 -20.17 0.16 -4.00
C PRO A 278 -21.52 -0.57 -4.03
N VAL A 279 -21.75 -1.43 -5.03
CA VAL A 279 -22.96 -2.27 -5.07
C VAL A 279 -22.99 -3.23 -3.89
N SER A 280 -21.89 -3.88 -3.57
CA SER A 280 -21.78 -4.80 -2.43
C SER A 280 -21.94 -4.05 -1.10
N LEU A 281 -21.36 -2.85 -0.96
CA LEU A 281 -21.57 -2.00 0.21
C LEU A 281 -23.05 -1.63 0.38
N TRP A 282 -23.71 -1.25 -0.70
CA TRP A 282 -25.14 -0.94 -0.68
C TRP A 282 -26.00 -2.16 -0.28
N VAL A 283 -25.67 -3.34 -0.80
CA VAL A 283 -26.39 -4.59 -0.47
C VAL A 283 -26.15 -5.02 0.98
N THR A 284 -24.92 -4.95 1.46
CA THR A 284 -24.55 -5.37 2.82
C THR A 284 -24.95 -4.35 3.89
N GLY A 285 -25.23 -3.10 3.48
CA GLY A 285 -25.71 -2.01 4.34
C GLY A 285 -27.21 -1.75 4.23
N ASP A 286 -27.98 -2.71 3.69
CA ASP A 286 -29.45 -2.60 3.57
C ASP A 286 -29.91 -1.30 2.88
N GLY A 287 -29.16 -0.85 1.86
CA GLY A 287 -29.44 0.36 1.08
C GLY A 287 -28.65 1.60 1.51
N ASP A 288 -27.82 1.51 2.54
CA ASP A 288 -26.88 2.57 2.95
C ASP A 288 -25.43 2.12 2.78
N ILE A 289 -24.73 2.72 1.83
CA ILE A 289 -23.31 2.38 1.52
C ILE A 289 -22.41 2.57 2.74
N MET A 290 -22.71 3.55 3.60
CA MET A 290 -21.88 3.86 4.77
C MET A 290 -22.02 2.82 5.89
N GLN A 291 -23.10 2.04 5.90
CA GLN A 291 -23.34 0.95 6.84
C GLN A 291 -22.95 -0.42 6.26
N GLY A 292 -22.45 -0.45 5.03
CA GLY A 292 -22.03 -1.67 4.36
C GLY A 292 -20.80 -2.31 5.01
N SER A 293 -20.76 -3.67 5.01
CA SER A 293 -19.59 -4.42 5.46
C SER A 293 -18.45 -4.29 4.45
N GLY A 294 -17.37 -3.60 4.83
CA GLY A 294 -16.19 -3.41 3.98
C GLY A 294 -15.53 -4.72 3.62
N SER A 295 -15.24 -5.59 4.61
CA SER A 295 -14.58 -6.88 4.41
C SER A 295 -15.35 -7.83 3.49
N THR A 296 -16.69 -7.85 3.62
CA THR A 296 -17.57 -8.63 2.74
C THR A 296 -17.55 -8.06 1.31
N SER A 297 -17.67 -6.75 1.19
CA SER A 297 -17.80 -6.06 -0.09
C SER A 297 -16.54 -6.16 -0.95
N VAL A 298 -15.37 -6.04 -0.36
CA VAL A 298 -14.10 -6.19 -1.10
C VAL A 298 -13.89 -7.62 -1.56
N LEU A 299 -14.23 -8.62 -0.74
CA LEU A 299 -14.12 -10.03 -1.13
C LEU A 299 -15.07 -10.37 -2.28
N TRP A 300 -16.32 -9.89 -2.24
CA TRP A 300 -17.30 -10.11 -3.30
C TRP A 300 -16.87 -9.42 -4.59
N ALA A 301 -16.42 -8.18 -4.53
CA ALA A 301 -15.96 -7.42 -5.69
C ALA A 301 -14.75 -8.08 -6.37
N ALA A 302 -13.74 -8.49 -5.60
CA ALA A 302 -12.56 -9.15 -6.13
C ALA A 302 -12.89 -10.54 -6.70
N SER A 303 -13.74 -11.32 -6.03
CA SER A 303 -14.19 -12.63 -6.51
C SER A 303 -15.01 -12.50 -7.79
N GLY A 304 -15.90 -11.50 -7.89
CA GLY A 304 -16.67 -11.19 -9.08
C GLY A 304 -15.78 -10.77 -10.26
N ALA A 305 -14.75 -9.96 -10.01
CA ALA A 305 -13.78 -9.56 -11.01
C ALA A 305 -12.95 -10.76 -11.52
N LEU A 306 -12.46 -11.61 -10.62
CA LEU A 306 -11.72 -12.83 -10.96
C LEU A 306 -12.58 -13.80 -11.76
N ALA A 307 -13.82 -14.05 -11.32
CA ALA A 307 -14.77 -14.90 -12.06
C ALA A 307 -15.05 -14.34 -13.45
N THR A 308 -15.25 -13.02 -13.57
CA THR A 308 -15.45 -12.35 -14.87
C THR A 308 -14.24 -12.54 -15.78
N ALA A 309 -13.01 -12.36 -15.27
CA ALA A 309 -11.78 -12.59 -16.03
C ALA A 309 -11.70 -14.03 -16.52
N TRP A 310 -11.96 -15.01 -15.65
CA TRP A 310 -11.92 -16.43 -16.02
C TRP A 310 -12.99 -16.79 -17.05
N ILE A 311 -14.24 -16.37 -16.85
CA ILE A 311 -15.35 -16.60 -17.80
C ILE A 311 -14.98 -16.02 -19.18
N MET A 312 -14.46 -14.79 -19.23
CA MET A 312 -14.07 -14.16 -20.48
C MET A 312 -12.94 -14.92 -21.20
N LEU A 313 -11.92 -15.36 -20.47
CA LEU A 313 -10.78 -16.08 -21.05
C LEU A 313 -11.17 -17.49 -21.50
N LEU A 314 -12.03 -18.19 -20.78
CA LEU A 314 -12.61 -19.47 -21.16
C LEU A 314 -13.51 -19.34 -22.40
N ALA A 315 -14.42 -18.36 -22.43
CA ALA A 315 -15.30 -18.10 -23.57
C ALA A 315 -14.51 -17.72 -24.82
N GLN A 316 -13.37 -17.05 -24.67
CA GLN A 316 -12.45 -16.77 -25.77
C GLN A 316 -11.58 -17.97 -26.16
N ARG A 317 -11.63 -19.08 -25.43
CA ARG A 317 -10.72 -20.23 -25.55
C ARG A 317 -9.24 -19.81 -25.51
N ALA A 318 -8.95 -18.73 -24.75
CA ALA A 318 -7.61 -18.15 -24.63
C ALA A 318 -6.75 -18.95 -23.66
N LEU A 319 -7.34 -19.37 -22.54
CA LEU A 319 -6.68 -20.19 -21.51
C LEU A 319 -7.60 -21.34 -21.09
N SER A 320 -7.02 -22.47 -20.69
CA SER A 320 -7.75 -23.60 -20.11
C SER A 320 -8.00 -23.39 -18.62
N VAL A 321 -8.95 -24.12 -18.03
CA VAL A 321 -9.23 -24.11 -16.59
C VAL A 321 -7.96 -24.42 -15.79
N ASP A 322 -7.20 -25.44 -16.18
CA ASP A 322 -5.94 -25.82 -15.51
C ASP A 322 -4.92 -24.67 -15.47
N ARG A 323 -4.74 -23.96 -16.60
CA ARG A 323 -3.84 -22.80 -16.65
C ARG A 323 -4.34 -21.64 -15.79
N LEU A 324 -5.64 -21.35 -15.81
CA LEU A 324 -6.22 -20.31 -14.96
C LEU A 324 -6.07 -20.63 -13.47
N THR A 325 -6.31 -21.89 -13.09
CA THR A 325 -6.12 -22.36 -11.72
C THR A 325 -4.67 -22.22 -11.29
N ARG A 326 -3.71 -22.66 -12.12
CA ARG A 326 -2.29 -22.53 -11.83
C ARG A 326 -1.89 -21.08 -11.65
N ARG A 327 -2.25 -20.18 -12.59
CA ARG A 327 -1.96 -18.75 -12.48
C ARG A 327 -2.63 -18.11 -11.28
N GLY A 328 -3.88 -18.49 -10.98
CA GLY A 328 -4.56 -18.02 -9.78
C GLY A 328 -3.84 -18.43 -8.49
N LEU A 329 -3.38 -19.68 -8.39
CA LEU A 329 -2.60 -20.15 -7.23
C LEU A 329 -1.22 -19.50 -7.14
N GLU A 330 -0.52 -19.28 -8.26
CA GLU A 330 0.73 -18.52 -8.30
C GLU A 330 0.53 -17.10 -7.75
N GLY A 331 -0.53 -16.41 -8.16
CA GLY A 331 -0.84 -15.07 -7.69
C GLY A 331 -1.28 -15.03 -6.22
N ALA A 332 -2.09 -15.97 -5.78
CA ALA A 332 -2.43 -16.12 -4.37
C ALA A 332 -1.17 -16.35 -3.53
N GLY A 333 -0.24 -17.20 -4.00
CA GLY A 333 1.05 -17.45 -3.37
C GLY A 333 1.94 -16.20 -3.31
N ALA A 334 1.91 -15.37 -4.34
CA ALA A 334 2.66 -14.10 -4.37
C ALA A 334 2.19 -13.11 -3.31
N LEU A 335 0.89 -13.09 -2.96
CA LEU A 335 0.35 -12.24 -1.89
C LEU A 335 0.22 -12.95 -0.52
N LEU A 336 0.61 -14.22 -0.41
CA LEU A 336 0.64 -14.92 0.89
C LEU A 336 1.49 -14.19 1.95
N PRO A 337 2.67 -13.63 1.64
CA PRO A 337 3.43 -12.81 2.57
C PRO A 337 2.62 -11.67 3.18
N LEU A 338 1.84 -10.96 2.36
CA LEU A 338 0.97 -9.87 2.82
C LEU A 338 -0.17 -10.38 3.72
N ALA A 339 -0.79 -11.50 3.37
CA ALA A 339 -1.82 -12.13 4.19
C ALA A 339 -1.29 -12.53 5.59
N ILE A 340 -0.05 -13.01 5.69
CA ILE A 340 0.60 -13.32 6.97
C ILE A 340 0.86 -12.04 7.78
N ILE A 341 1.35 -10.99 7.15
CA ILE A 341 1.55 -9.68 7.81
C ILE A 341 0.22 -9.18 8.39
N LEU A 342 -0.87 -9.30 7.64
CA LEU A 342 -2.20 -8.89 8.10
C LEU A 342 -2.65 -9.65 9.35
N VAL A 343 -2.50 -10.97 9.37
CA VAL A 343 -2.85 -11.79 10.56
C VAL A 343 -2.02 -11.35 11.77
N LEU A 344 -0.71 -11.17 11.60
CA LEU A 344 0.16 -10.69 12.68
C LEU A 344 -0.22 -9.29 13.16
N ALA A 345 -0.58 -8.38 12.25
CA ALA A 345 -0.98 -7.02 12.56
C ALA A 345 -2.28 -6.96 13.38
N LEU A 346 -3.28 -7.75 12.97
CA LEU A 346 -4.55 -7.84 13.67
C LEU A 346 -4.37 -8.44 15.07
N ALA A 347 -3.52 -9.46 15.20
CA ALA A 347 -3.17 -10.05 16.51
C ALA A 347 -2.46 -9.02 17.43
N LEU A 348 -1.50 -8.25 16.89
CA LEU A 348 -0.82 -7.20 17.66
C LEU A 348 -1.77 -6.06 18.03
N GLY A 349 -2.70 -5.68 17.13
CA GLY A 349 -3.71 -4.66 17.38
C GLY A 349 -4.66 -5.05 18.53
N GLY A 350 -5.17 -6.27 18.49
CA GLY A 350 -5.98 -6.82 19.58
C GLY A 350 -5.24 -6.87 20.93
N LEU A 351 -3.97 -7.28 20.89
CA LEU A 351 -3.10 -7.32 22.06
C LEU A 351 -2.83 -5.91 22.62
N ALA A 352 -2.52 -4.94 21.78
CA ALA A 352 -2.28 -3.55 22.18
C ALA A 352 -3.54 -2.92 22.83
N LYS A 353 -4.72 -3.27 22.32
CA LYS A 353 -6.01 -2.87 22.91
C LYS A 353 -6.20 -3.48 24.30
N GLU A 354 -5.95 -4.77 24.45
CA GLU A 354 -6.08 -5.49 25.72
C GLU A 354 -5.11 -4.95 26.78
N LEU A 355 -3.85 -4.66 26.41
CA LEU A 355 -2.85 -4.05 27.30
C LEU A 355 -3.11 -2.58 27.63
N GLY A 356 -4.08 -1.92 26.96
CA GLY A 356 -4.37 -0.51 27.15
C GLY A 356 -3.30 0.44 26.61
N THR A 357 -2.52 0.02 25.59
CA THR A 357 -1.43 0.80 25.02
C THR A 357 -1.88 2.20 24.60
N GLY A 358 -3.05 2.32 23.93
CA GLY A 358 -3.60 3.61 23.51
C GLY A 358 -3.95 4.52 24.68
N VAL A 359 -4.52 3.95 25.77
CA VAL A 359 -4.85 4.71 26.98
C VAL A 359 -3.60 5.28 27.65
N TYR A 360 -2.53 4.46 27.74
CA TYR A 360 -1.26 4.92 28.29
C TYR A 360 -0.62 6.02 27.44
N LEU A 361 -0.55 5.83 26.11
CA LEU A 361 0.00 6.82 25.19
C LEU A 361 -0.80 8.13 25.21
N ALA A 362 -2.14 8.04 25.29
CA ALA A 362 -2.99 9.20 25.43
C ALA A 362 -2.71 10.00 26.71
N ARG A 363 -2.55 9.30 27.86
CA ARG A 363 -2.17 9.96 29.15
C ARG A 363 -0.81 10.65 29.04
N LEU A 364 0.16 9.97 28.41
CA LEU A 364 1.50 10.53 28.20
C LEU A 364 1.45 11.77 27.29
N ALA A 365 0.70 11.70 26.20
CA ALA A 365 0.54 12.80 25.25
C ALA A 365 -0.20 13.99 25.88
N ALA A 366 -1.32 13.75 26.58
CA ALA A 366 -2.10 14.79 27.22
C ALA A 366 -1.30 15.58 28.29
N GLY A 367 -0.30 14.93 28.93
CA GLY A 367 0.56 15.56 29.92
C GLY A 367 1.81 16.25 29.38
N SER A 368 2.27 15.95 28.15
CA SER A 368 3.62 16.34 27.70
C SER A 368 3.76 16.67 26.22
N MET A 369 2.79 16.31 25.35
CA MET A 369 2.93 16.49 23.90
C MET A 369 1.65 17.06 23.29
N PRO A 370 1.65 18.31 22.84
CA PRO A 370 0.50 18.89 22.16
C PRO A 370 0.26 18.21 20.79
N THR A 371 -0.99 18.19 20.32
CA THR A 371 -1.41 17.52 19.09
C THR A 371 -0.65 17.99 17.85
N PHE A 372 -0.25 19.26 17.81
CA PHE A 372 0.54 19.80 16.70
C PHE A 372 1.96 19.21 16.60
N VAL A 373 2.44 18.54 17.65
CA VAL A 373 3.70 17.76 17.65
C VAL A 373 3.41 16.29 17.44
N LEU A 374 2.31 15.78 18.01
CA LEU A 374 1.98 14.36 17.99
C LEU A 374 1.73 13.83 16.57
N LEU A 375 0.96 14.55 15.75
CA LEU A 375 0.69 14.12 14.36
C LEU A 375 1.95 14.07 13.49
N PRO A 376 2.82 15.12 13.47
CA PRO A 376 4.11 15.02 12.79
C PRO A 376 5.00 13.87 13.29
N VAL A 377 5.00 13.61 14.60
CA VAL A 377 5.77 12.49 15.20
C VAL A 377 5.25 11.15 14.68
N LEU A 378 3.94 10.93 14.68
CA LEU A 378 3.34 9.71 14.09
C LEU A 378 3.72 9.55 12.62
N PHE A 379 3.63 10.62 11.83
CA PHE A 379 4.04 10.63 10.43
C PHE A 379 5.52 10.26 10.27
N MET A 380 6.42 10.86 11.04
CA MET A 380 7.87 10.61 10.95
C MET A 380 8.27 9.22 11.47
N VAL A 381 7.62 8.71 12.52
CA VAL A 381 7.83 7.34 13.00
C VAL A 381 7.40 6.34 11.94
N GLY A 382 6.21 6.51 11.35
CA GLY A 382 5.75 5.70 10.23
C GLY A 382 6.73 5.74 9.04
N ALA A 383 7.24 6.93 8.72
CA ALA A 383 8.25 7.09 7.66
C ALA A 383 9.56 6.34 7.97
N GLY A 384 10.05 6.41 9.20
CA GLY A 384 11.25 5.68 9.65
C GLY A 384 11.08 4.17 9.57
N VAL A 385 9.92 3.65 9.97
CA VAL A 385 9.57 2.23 9.87
C VAL A 385 9.52 1.82 8.38
N ALA A 386 8.74 2.51 7.55
CA ALA A 386 8.60 2.18 6.13
C ALA A 386 9.93 2.25 5.36
N PHE A 387 10.73 3.28 5.62
CA PHE A 387 12.08 3.40 5.04
C PHE A 387 12.96 2.19 5.37
N SER A 388 12.87 1.71 6.62
CA SER A 388 13.74 0.64 7.13
C SER A 388 13.32 -0.75 6.63
N ILE A 389 12.01 -0.99 6.47
CA ILE A 389 11.49 -2.30 6.03
C ILE A 389 11.20 -2.36 4.52
N GLY A 390 11.14 -1.20 3.86
CA GLY A 390 10.81 -1.10 2.43
C GLY A 390 9.38 -1.51 2.09
N SER A 391 8.42 -1.22 3.00
CA SER A 391 7.02 -1.60 2.78
C SER A 391 6.05 -0.66 3.50
N SER A 392 5.18 -0.03 2.72
CA SER A 392 4.04 0.72 3.26
C SER A 392 3.06 -0.21 4.01
N TRP A 393 2.78 -1.38 3.46
CA TRP A 393 1.84 -2.35 4.02
C TRP A 393 2.21 -2.80 5.43
N GLY A 394 3.49 -3.21 5.62
CA GLY A 394 4.00 -3.58 6.94
C GLY A 394 3.97 -2.42 7.92
N THR A 395 4.16 -1.19 7.44
CA THR A 395 4.10 0.02 8.25
C THR A 395 2.67 0.32 8.71
N PHE A 396 1.67 0.21 7.84
CA PHE A 396 0.26 0.40 8.22
C PHE A 396 -0.15 -0.59 9.30
N ALA A 397 0.29 -1.86 9.17
CA ALA A 397 0.09 -2.92 10.13
C ALA A 397 0.64 -2.62 11.53
N ILE A 398 1.73 -1.89 11.60
CA ILE A 398 2.38 -1.49 12.86
C ILE A 398 1.77 -0.19 13.41
N MET A 399 1.56 0.80 12.55
CA MET A 399 1.21 2.15 12.97
C MET A 399 -0.26 2.35 13.33
N LEU A 400 -1.19 1.73 12.58
CA LEU A 400 -2.62 1.90 12.85
C LEU A 400 -3.04 1.35 14.22
N PRO A 401 -2.56 0.18 14.69
CA PRO A 401 -2.81 -0.31 16.06
C PRO A 401 -2.28 0.60 17.17
N ILE A 402 -1.38 1.52 16.86
CA ILE A 402 -0.86 2.53 17.80
C ILE A 402 -1.67 3.81 17.70
N ALA A 403 -1.85 4.32 16.49
CA ALA A 403 -2.44 5.62 16.24
C ALA A 403 -3.95 5.68 16.58
N VAL A 404 -4.70 4.65 16.16
CA VAL A 404 -6.16 4.59 16.36
C VAL A 404 -6.54 4.55 17.85
N PRO A 405 -6.05 3.61 18.67
CA PRO A 405 -6.37 3.59 20.10
C PRO A 405 -5.87 4.84 20.84
N THR A 406 -4.75 5.44 20.41
CA THR A 406 -4.27 6.70 20.98
C THR A 406 -5.27 7.83 20.73
N ALA A 407 -5.74 8.01 19.50
CA ALA A 407 -6.74 9.02 19.18
C ALA A 407 -8.06 8.79 19.94
N GLN A 408 -8.55 7.54 19.98
CA GLN A 408 -9.76 7.16 20.72
C GLN A 408 -9.64 7.52 22.20
N SER A 409 -8.51 7.18 22.83
CA SER A 409 -8.27 7.44 24.24
C SER A 409 -8.10 8.92 24.57
N MET A 410 -7.67 9.73 23.61
CA MET A 410 -7.59 11.20 23.73
C MET A 410 -8.95 11.89 23.43
N GLY A 411 -9.95 11.15 22.94
CA GLY A 411 -11.23 11.72 22.49
C GLY A 411 -11.11 12.60 21.24
N LEU A 412 -10.06 12.36 20.43
CA LEU A 412 -9.77 13.13 19.22
C LEU A 412 -10.34 12.43 17.95
N PRO A 413 -10.61 13.19 16.87
CA PRO A 413 -10.97 12.60 15.58
C PRO A 413 -9.93 11.60 15.09
N LEU A 414 -10.37 10.46 14.55
CA LEU A 414 -9.47 9.38 14.11
C LEU A 414 -8.78 9.72 12.79
N GLU A 415 -9.45 10.49 11.93
CA GLU A 415 -9.04 10.75 10.56
C GLU A 415 -7.62 11.34 10.43
N PRO A 416 -7.22 12.35 11.24
CA PRO A 416 -5.87 12.89 11.23
C PRO A 416 -4.79 11.86 11.62
N PHE A 417 -5.10 11.00 12.58
CA PHE A 417 -4.16 9.97 13.06
C PHE A 417 -3.99 8.84 12.05
N VAL A 418 -5.08 8.40 11.44
CA VAL A 418 -5.08 7.45 10.32
C VAL A 418 -4.26 8.03 9.17
N ALA A 419 -4.58 9.27 8.75
CA ALA A 419 -3.88 9.93 7.66
C ALA A 419 -2.38 10.10 7.93
N ALA A 420 -1.97 10.48 9.14
CA ALA A 420 -0.56 10.64 9.49
C ALA A 420 0.20 9.29 9.39
N SER A 421 -0.43 8.20 9.87
CA SER A 421 0.14 6.86 9.80
C SER A 421 0.29 6.37 8.35
N LEU A 422 -0.75 6.53 7.54
CA LEU A 422 -0.75 6.13 6.13
C LEU A 422 0.22 6.98 5.30
N ALA A 423 0.20 8.29 5.48
CA ALA A 423 1.11 9.21 4.80
C ALA A 423 2.57 8.93 5.15
N GLY A 424 2.87 8.64 6.43
CA GLY A 424 4.20 8.26 6.87
C GLY A 424 4.69 6.98 6.21
N GLY A 425 3.84 5.96 6.17
CA GLY A 425 4.14 4.70 5.49
C GLY A 425 4.49 4.89 4.02
N VAL A 426 3.69 5.67 3.28
CA VAL A 426 3.95 5.95 1.86
C VAL A 426 5.21 6.80 1.67
N PHE A 427 5.45 7.80 2.54
CA PHE A 427 6.65 8.65 2.45
C PHE A 427 7.93 7.86 2.68
N GLY A 428 7.99 7.04 3.72
CA GLY A 428 9.18 6.25 4.05
C GLY A 428 9.48 5.22 2.97
N ASP A 429 8.46 4.55 2.47
CA ASP A 429 8.54 3.60 1.37
C ASP A 429 9.10 4.25 0.10
N HIS A 430 8.54 5.40 -0.30
CA HIS A 430 8.95 6.18 -1.47
C HIS A 430 10.39 6.75 -1.37
N CYS A 431 10.97 6.81 -0.17
CA CYS A 431 12.37 7.17 0.07
C CYS A 431 13.30 5.96 0.14
N SER A 432 12.76 4.75 0.33
CA SER A 432 13.55 3.57 0.68
C SER A 432 14.22 2.92 -0.54
N PRO A 433 15.54 2.64 -0.47
CA PRO A 433 16.22 1.90 -1.52
C PRO A 433 15.91 0.40 -1.54
N ILE A 434 15.13 -0.09 -0.59
CA ILE A 434 14.71 -1.51 -0.51
C ILE A 434 13.19 -1.66 -0.70
N SER A 435 12.50 -0.59 -1.10
CA SER A 435 11.07 -0.59 -1.40
C SER A 435 10.78 -1.43 -2.65
N ASP A 436 9.76 -2.28 -2.56
CA ASP A 436 9.28 -3.08 -3.68
C ASP A 436 8.74 -2.21 -4.82
N THR A 437 7.97 -1.17 -4.52
CA THR A 437 7.43 -0.26 -5.54
C THR A 437 8.53 0.52 -6.26
N THR A 438 9.54 0.99 -5.52
CA THR A 438 10.69 1.73 -6.09
C THR A 438 11.58 0.81 -6.95
N ILE A 439 11.76 -0.46 -6.55
CA ILE A 439 12.48 -1.46 -7.35
C ILE A 439 11.71 -1.74 -8.65
N VAL A 440 10.40 -1.98 -8.59
CA VAL A 440 9.55 -2.23 -9.77
C VAL A 440 9.51 -1.00 -10.69
N ALA A 441 9.50 0.22 -10.14
CA ALA A 441 9.58 1.46 -10.93
C ALA A 441 10.92 1.58 -11.69
N SER A 442 12.01 1.20 -11.03
CA SER A 442 13.34 1.16 -11.68
C SER A 442 13.38 0.15 -12.83
N LEU A 443 12.79 -1.04 -12.61
CA LEU A 443 12.67 -2.11 -13.61
C LEU A 443 11.82 -1.65 -14.81
N ALA A 444 10.63 -1.12 -14.56
CA ALA A 444 9.69 -0.66 -15.60
C ALA A 444 10.26 0.47 -16.45
N ALA A 445 11.00 1.39 -15.82
CA ALA A 445 11.73 2.45 -16.52
C ALA A 445 13.04 1.96 -17.14
N SER A 446 13.49 0.75 -16.83
CA SER A 446 14.80 0.20 -17.21
C SER A 446 15.94 1.18 -16.87
N THR A 447 15.99 1.58 -15.62
CA THR A 447 17.02 2.48 -15.06
C THR A 447 17.78 1.81 -13.92
N ASP A 448 18.94 2.36 -13.58
CA ASP A 448 19.66 1.94 -12.38
C ASP A 448 18.85 2.29 -11.13
N HIS A 449 18.69 1.32 -10.24
CA HIS A 449 17.84 1.47 -9.07
C HIS A 449 18.35 2.55 -8.11
N ILE A 450 19.64 2.59 -7.85
CA ILE A 450 20.23 3.60 -6.95
C ILE A 450 20.18 4.99 -7.59
N ALA A 451 20.33 5.09 -8.93
CA ALA A 451 20.17 6.35 -9.64
C ALA A 451 18.72 6.85 -9.52
N HIS A 452 17.72 5.95 -9.63
CA HIS A 452 16.31 6.29 -9.39
C HIS A 452 16.11 6.83 -7.97
N VAL A 453 16.49 6.08 -6.94
CA VAL A 453 16.35 6.52 -5.54
C VAL A 453 17.00 7.88 -5.31
N ARG A 454 18.24 8.08 -5.78
CA ARG A 454 18.97 9.35 -5.63
C ARG A 454 18.29 10.54 -6.33
N THR A 455 17.67 10.31 -7.48
CA THR A 455 16.98 11.37 -8.22
C THR A 455 15.60 11.68 -7.67
N GLN A 456 14.91 10.70 -7.06
CA GLN A 456 13.60 10.83 -6.45
C GLN A 456 13.65 11.46 -5.06
N LEU A 457 14.66 11.10 -4.26
CA LEU A 457 14.77 11.47 -2.84
C LEU A 457 14.58 12.97 -2.56
N PRO A 458 15.15 13.94 -3.32
CA PRO A 458 14.91 15.35 -3.07
C PRO A 458 13.44 15.77 -3.20
N TYR A 459 12.70 15.16 -4.13
CA TYR A 459 11.26 15.42 -4.30
C TYR A 459 10.45 14.80 -3.15
N ALA A 460 10.79 13.56 -2.77
CA ALA A 460 10.14 12.88 -1.65
C ALA A 460 10.36 13.65 -0.33
N LEU A 461 11.59 14.10 -0.07
CA LEU A 461 11.90 14.91 1.12
C LEU A 461 11.17 16.26 1.12
N ALA A 462 11.06 16.93 -0.03
CA ALA A 462 10.29 18.16 -0.14
C ALA A 462 8.78 17.92 0.15
N GLY A 463 8.21 16.87 -0.42
CA GLY A 463 6.84 16.44 -0.14
C GLY A 463 6.63 16.05 1.33
N GLY A 464 7.59 15.33 1.92
CA GLY A 464 7.59 14.94 3.33
C GLY A 464 7.65 16.13 4.29
N ALA A 465 8.48 17.13 3.97
CA ALA A 465 8.55 18.36 4.76
C ALA A 465 7.22 19.14 4.72
N VAL A 466 6.60 19.27 3.54
CA VAL A 466 5.28 19.89 3.39
C VAL A 466 4.22 19.11 4.17
N ALA A 467 4.24 17.78 4.12
CA ALA A 467 3.32 16.93 4.86
C ALA A 467 3.48 17.09 6.37
N ALA A 468 4.72 17.10 6.88
CA ALA A 468 5.00 17.30 8.30
C ALA A 468 4.46 18.66 8.81
N VAL A 469 4.66 19.73 8.02
CA VAL A 469 4.08 21.05 8.33
C VAL A 469 2.55 20.99 8.27
N GLY A 470 1.97 20.33 7.27
CA GLY A 470 0.52 20.13 7.16
C GLY A 470 -0.07 19.43 8.40
N PHE A 471 0.58 18.37 8.87
CA PHE A 471 0.17 17.67 10.10
C PHE A 471 0.36 18.53 11.36
N ALA A 472 1.42 19.35 11.43
CA ALA A 472 1.59 20.30 12.53
C ALA A 472 0.46 21.33 12.54
N VAL A 473 0.12 21.93 11.40
CA VAL A 473 -0.98 22.89 11.28
C VAL A 473 -2.32 22.23 11.61
N LEU A 474 -2.57 21.02 11.10
CA LEU A 474 -3.79 20.28 11.42
C LEU A 474 -3.89 20.00 12.93
N GLY A 475 -2.79 19.62 13.56
CA GLY A 475 -2.74 19.39 15.00
C GLY A 475 -2.99 20.64 15.86
N LEU A 476 -2.83 21.86 15.34
CA LEU A 476 -3.24 23.10 16.00
C LEU A 476 -4.76 23.32 16.04
N THR A 477 -5.50 22.61 15.18
CA THR A 477 -6.97 22.74 15.06
C THR A 477 -7.71 21.66 15.84
N LEU A 478 -7.01 20.68 16.41
CA LEU A 478 -7.52 19.60 17.25
C LEU A 478 -7.38 19.94 18.72
#